data_7143bb113ec2a23688e750cdb5002b22
#
_entry.id   7143bb113ec2a23688e750cdb5002b22
#
_cell.length_a   1.000
_cell.length_b   1.000
_cell.length_c   1.000
_cell.angle_alpha   90.00
_cell.angle_beta   90.00
_cell.angle_gamma   90.00
#
_symmetry.space_group_name_H-M   'P 1'
#
loop_
_entity.id
_entity.type
_entity.pdbx_description
1 polymer ?
#
loop_
_entity_poly.entity_id
_entity_poly.type
_entity_poly.pdbx_seq_one_letter_code
_entity_poly.pdbx_strand_id
1 'polypeptide(L)'
;MFKRLRGYFSSDLSIDLGTANTLIYVRDKGIVLNEPSVVAVQDEFNRGSKVIVAVGAEAKNMLGRTPGHITAVRPMKDGVIADFTYTEKMLQHFINKVHGNRLLKPSPRVLVCVPVGSTQVERRAIRESAEGAGARTVSIVSEPMAAAVGAGLPVQEARGSMVLDIGGGTSEVAVISLNGIVYAESVRMGGDRFDDAIINYVRRNLSLIHI
;
A
#
# COMPACT_ATOMS: atom_id res chain seq x y z
N MET A 1 13.28 8.32 24.66
CA MET A 1 12.28 8.95 25.55
C MET A 1 11.26 9.79 24.74
N PHE A 2 11.67 10.68 23.88
CA PHE A 2 10.78 11.54 23.04
C PHE A 2 9.80 10.79 22.13
N LYS A 3 10.19 9.65 21.52
CA LYS A 3 9.29 8.84 20.66
C LYS A 3 8.07 8.29 21.45
N ARG A 4 8.22 7.95 22.73
CA ARG A 4 7.12 7.47 23.58
C ARG A 4 6.10 8.56 23.90
N LEU A 5 6.55 9.75 24.24
CA LEU A 5 5.68 10.92 24.49
C LEU A 5 4.86 11.30 23.23
N ARG A 6 5.49 11.28 22.06
CA ARG A 6 4.81 11.55 20.78
C ARG A 6 3.76 10.49 20.43
N GLY A 7 3.90 9.26 20.92
CA GLY A 7 2.93 8.19 20.74
C GLY A 7 1.60 8.41 21.43
N TYR A 8 1.54 9.16 22.54
CA TYR A 8 0.29 9.51 23.22
C TYR A 8 -0.60 10.46 22.39
N PHE A 9 0.00 11.20 21.46
CA PHE A 9 -0.70 12.14 20.59
C PHE A 9 -0.92 11.60 19.17
N SER A 10 -0.59 10.35 18.91
CA SER A 10 -0.73 9.70 17.60
C SER A 10 -1.79 8.61 17.67
N SER A 11 -2.71 8.62 16.71
CA SER A 11 -3.65 7.51 16.53
C SER A 11 -2.92 6.29 15.97
N ASP A 12 -3.29 5.08 16.43
CA ASP A 12 -2.80 3.84 15.84
C ASP A 12 -3.42 3.67 14.45
N LEU A 13 -2.63 3.18 13.51
CA LEU A 13 -3.00 3.08 12.10
C LEU A 13 -2.95 1.61 11.65
N SER A 14 -3.92 1.21 10.85
CA SER A 14 -3.79 0.04 9.98
C SER A 14 -3.62 0.52 8.55
N ILE A 15 -2.60 0.02 7.87
CA ILE A 15 -2.24 0.42 6.51
C ILE A 15 -2.32 -0.81 5.61
N ASP A 16 -3.14 -0.71 4.58
CA ASP A 16 -3.08 -1.58 3.42
C ASP A 16 -2.22 -0.90 2.36
N LEU A 17 -1.03 -1.46 2.13
CA LEU A 17 -0.05 -0.90 1.20
C LEU A 17 -0.15 -1.60 -0.16
N GLY A 18 -1.26 -1.36 -0.85
CA GLY A 18 -1.56 -2.00 -2.12
C GLY A 18 -0.77 -1.43 -3.32
N THR A 19 -0.65 -2.24 -4.36
CA THR A 19 -0.02 -1.85 -5.64
C THR A 19 -0.72 -0.67 -6.31
N ALA A 20 -2.05 -0.67 -6.32
CA ALA A 20 -2.85 0.38 -6.96
C ALA A 20 -3.14 1.54 -6.01
N ASN A 21 -3.61 1.24 -4.80
CA ASN A 21 -4.01 2.21 -3.79
C ASN A 21 -3.43 1.85 -2.43
N THR A 22 -3.17 2.87 -1.61
CA THR A 22 -2.86 2.75 -0.19
C THR A 22 -4.06 3.20 0.61
N LEU A 23 -4.55 2.36 1.54
CA LEU A 23 -5.62 2.70 2.46
C LEU A 23 -5.07 2.82 3.88
N ILE A 24 -5.58 3.80 4.63
CA ILE A 24 -5.29 3.93 6.07
C ILE A 24 -6.58 3.93 6.85
N TYR A 25 -6.67 3.00 7.79
CA TYR A 25 -7.76 2.88 8.75
C TYR A 25 -7.29 3.36 10.12
N VAL A 26 -8.15 4.11 10.78
CA VAL A 26 -7.97 4.53 12.18
C VAL A 26 -9.11 3.96 12.99
N ARG A 27 -8.79 3.41 14.17
CA ARG A 27 -9.78 2.86 15.09
C ARG A 27 -10.86 3.92 15.39
N ASP A 28 -12.11 3.49 15.39
CA ASP A 28 -13.31 4.29 15.66
C ASP A 28 -13.60 5.41 14.63
N LYS A 29 -12.76 5.55 13.59
CA LYS A 29 -12.95 6.51 12.50
C LYS A 29 -13.16 5.86 11.13
N GLY A 30 -12.81 4.58 11.00
CA GLY A 30 -12.88 3.86 9.73
C GLY A 30 -11.71 4.22 8.80
N ILE A 31 -11.95 4.08 7.49
CA ILE A 31 -10.96 4.43 6.46
C ILE A 31 -10.88 5.95 6.37
N VAL A 32 -9.74 6.50 6.75
CA VAL A 32 -9.48 7.95 6.78
C VAL A 32 -8.64 8.43 5.60
N LEU A 33 -8.03 7.50 4.85
CA LEU A 33 -7.26 7.78 3.65
C LEU A 33 -7.44 6.64 2.66
N ASN A 34 -7.72 6.99 1.41
CA ASN A 34 -7.72 6.10 0.25
C ASN A 34 -7.11 6.87 -0.91
N GLU A 35 -5.84 6.60 -1.17
CA GLU A 35 -5.06 7.33 -2.15
C GLU A 35 -4.31 6.37 -3.08
N PRO A 36 -4.15 6.72 -4.35
CA PRO A 36 -3.31 5.96 -5.27
C PRO A 36 -1.87 5.82 -4.77
N SER A 37 -1.28 4.65 -4.93
CA SER A 37 0.14 4.39 -4.62
C SER A 37 1.03 4.92 -5.74
N VAL A 38 1.05 6.24 -5.91
CA VAL A 38 1.78 6.96 -6.97
C VAL A 38 2.53 8.14 -6.38
N VAL A 39 3.73 8.38 -6.90
CA VAL A 39 4.60 9.51 -6.52
C VAL A 39 5.09 10.20 -7.79
N ALA A 40 4.98 11.52 -7.88
CA ALA A 40 5.57 12.31 -8.95
C ALA A 40 6.90 12.91 -8.49
N VAL A 41 7.92 12.71 -9.29
CA VAL A 41 9.32 13.06 -8.98
C VAL A 41 9.84 13.97 -10.05
N GLN A 42 10.49 15.06 -9.64
CA GLN A 42 11.13 16.03 -10.52
C GLN A 42 12.65 15.88 -10.41
N ASP A 43 13.33 15.84 -11.55
CA ASP A 43 14.78 15.89 -11.61
C ASP A 43 15.26 17.34 -11.40
N GLU A 44 16.06 17.60 -10.38
CA GLU A 44 16.70 18.91 -10.16
C GLU A 44 17.89 19.08 -11.11
N PHE A 45 17.78 20.03 -12.04
CA PHE A 45 18.73 20.28 -13.13
C PHE A 45 20.18 20.53 -12.68
N ASN A 46 20.42 20.93 -11.42
CA ASN A 46 21.75 21.34 -10.93
C ASN A 46 22.37 20.45 -9.85
N ARG A 47 21.66 19.42 -9.34
CA ARG A 47 22.15 18.65 -8.18
C ARG A 47 22.10 17.13 -8.34
N GLY A 48 21.57 16.62 -9.46
CA GLY A 48 21.36 15.18 -9.62
C GLY A 48 20.42 14.55 -8.55
N SER A 49 19.74 15.40 -7.76
CA SER A 49 18.78 14.99 -6.75
C SER A 49 17.38 14.95 -7.34
N LYS A 50 16.57 14.01 -6.86
CA LYS A 50 15.15 13.88 -7.24
C LYS A 50 14.28 14.38 -6.11
N VAL A 51 13.37 15.32 -6.41
CA VAL A 51 12.44 15.89 -5.44
C VAL A 51 11.03 15.39 -5.72
N ILE A 52 10.32 14.97 -4.67
CA ILE A 52 8.91 14.59 -4.77
C ILE A 52 8.07 15.86 -4.84
N VAL A 53 7.31 15.99 -5.93
CA VAL A 53 6.45 17.15 -6.19
C VAL A 53 4.98 16.87 -5.96
N ALA A 54 4.54 15.61 -6.03
CA ALA A 54 3.18 15.21 -5.71
C ALA A 54 3.11 13.74 -5.24
N VAL A 55 2.07 13.39 -4.49
CA VAL A 55 1.81 12.04 -3.97
C VAL A 55 0.32 11.74 -4.07
N GLY A 56 -0.03 10.49 -4.31
CA GLY A 56 -1.42 10.04 -4.32
C GLY A 56 -2.19 10.49 -5.57
N ALA A 57 -3.40 10.99 -5.38
CA ALA A 57 -4.28 11.41 -6.47
C ALA A 57 -3.66 12.49 -7.35
N GLU A 58 -2.95 13.45 -6.77
CA GLU A 58 -2.25 14.50 -7.54
C GLU A 58 -1.19 13.90 -8.47
N ALA A 59 -0.37 12.97 -7.95
CA ALA A 59 0.64 12.28 -8.75
C ALA A 59 0.01 11.39 -9.84
N LYS A 60 -1.11 10.71 -9.52
CA LYS A 60 -1.85 9.90 -10.51
C LYS A 60 -2.35 10.72 -11.69
N ASN A 61 -2.84 11.93 -11.44
CA ASN A 61 -3.31 12.84 -12.50
C ASN A 61 -2.18 13.29 -13.44
N MET A 62 -0.95 13.16 -13.01
CA MET A 62 0.25 13.48 -13.79
C MET A 62 0.73 12.32 -14.67
N LEU A 63 0.24 11.08 -14.44
CA LEU A 63 0.65 9.92 -15.24
C LEU A 63 0.37 10.15 -16.74
N GLY A 64 1.41 10.00 -17.57
CA GLY A 64 1.33 10.19 -19.02
C GLY A 64 1.11 11.63 -19.49
N ARG A 65 1.15 12.61 -18.58
CA ARG A 65 0.89 14.04 -18.87
C ARG A 65 1.98 14.96 -18.34
N THR A 66 3.08 14.43 -17.85
CA THR A 66 4.18 15.20 -17.24
C THR A 66 5.11 15.77 -18.30
N PRO A 67 5.65 17.01 -18.11
CA PRO A 67 6.81 17.48 -18.86
C PRO A 67 8.00 16.54 -18.65
N GLY A 68 8.96 16.51 -19.58
CA GLY A 68 10.06 15.54 -19.57
C GLY A 68 10.97 15.53 -18.32
N HIS A 69 10.88 16.55 -17.46
CA HIS A 69 11.63 16.66 -16.20
C HIS A 69 10.85 16.15 -14.97
N ILE A 70 9.58 15.74 -15.13
CA ILE A 70 8.77 15.14 -14.07
C ILE A 70 8.39 13.72 -14.49
N THR A 71 8.57 12.76 -13.60
CA THR A 71 8.21 11.37 -13.82
C THR A 71 7.26 10.90 -12.71
N ALA A 72 6.09 10.40 -13.08
CA ALA A 72 5.21 9.75 -12.12
C ALA A 72 5.52 8.24 -12.06
N VAL A 73 5.80 7.74 -10.86
CA VAL A 73 6.20 6.35 -10.61
C VAL A 73 5.27 5.68 -9.60
N ARG A 74 5.10 4.38 -9.75
CA ARG A 74 4.45 3.53 -8.74
C ARG A 74 5.54 2.87 -7.90
N PRO A 75 5.69 3.23 -6.62
CA PRO A 75 6.71 2.64 -5.74
C PRO A 75 6.37 1.22 -5.30
N MET A 76 5.12 0.80 -5.49
CA MET A 76 4.63 -0.56 -5.27
C MET A 76 4.32 -1.24 -6.60
N LYS A 77 4.73 -2.49 -6.75
CA LYS A 77 4.46 -3.30 -7.95
C LYS A 77 4.28 -4.76 -7.57
N ASP A 78 3.25 -5.40 -8.12
CA ASP A 78 3.00 -6.84 -7.91
C ASP A 78 3.02 -7.26 -6.42
N GLY A 79 2.46 -6.40 -5.53
CA GLY A 79 2.40 -6.62 -4.09
C GLY A 79 3.70 -6.39 -3.31
N VAL A 80 4.75 -5.88 -3.96
CA VAL A 80 6.06 -5.65 -3.32
C VAL A 80 6.56 -4.22 -3.50
N ILE A 81 7.51 -3.82 -2.65
CA ILE A 81 8.21 -2.54 -2.79
C ILE A 81 9.14 -2.62 -4.00
N ALA A 82 8.86 -1.81 -5.02
CA ALA A 82 9.73 -1.63 -6.18
C ALA A 82 10.78 -0.54 -5.96
N ASP A 83 10.44 0.49 -5.17
CA ASP A 83 11.36 1.56 -4.77
C ASP A 83 11.16 1.90 -3.29
N PHE A 84 12.18 1.62 -2.49
CA PHE A 84 12.16 1.81 -1.03
C PHE A 84 12.04 3.29 -0.66
N THR A 85 12.82 4.15 -1.30
CA THR A 85 12.88 5.58 -0.98
C THR A 85 11.55 6.27 -1.24
N TYR A 86 10.94 5.98 -2.37
CA TYR A 86 9.63 6.57 -2.71
C TYR A 86 8.51 5.98 -1.88
N THR A 87 8.57 4.69 -1.52
CA THR A 87 7.60 4.07 -0.60
C THR A 87 7.66 4.71 0.78
N GLU A 88 8.85 4.90 1.36
CA GLU A 88 9.03 5.57 2.64
C GLU A 88 8.46 6.99 2.64
N LYS A 89 8.78 7.77 1.60
CA LYS A 89 8.29 9.15 1.46
C LYS A 89 6.79 9.23 1.24
N MET A 90 6.22 8.30 0.46
CA MET A 90 4.78 8.19 0.26
C MET A 90 4.08 7.89 1.58
N LEU A 91 4.55 6.90 2.33
CA LEU A 91 4.02 6.56 3.66
C LEU A 91 4.15 7.74 4.63
N GLN A 92 5.29 8.42 4.64
CA GLN A 92 5.49 9.61 5.48
C GLN A 92 4.47 10.70 5.15
N HIS A 93 4.22 10.96 3.86
CA HIS A 93 3.20 11.91 3.42
C HIS A 93 1.81 11.50 3.92
N PHE A 94 1.41 10.25 3.74
CA PHE A 94 0.09 9.75 4.14
C PHE A 94 -0.09 9.75 5.67
N ILE A 95 0.91 9.31 6.43
CA ILE A 95 0.88 9.36 7.89
C ILE A 95 0.71 10.82 8.38
N ASN A 96 1.43 11.76 7.78
CA ASN A 96 1.30 13.17 8.13
C ASN A 96 -0.09 13.72 7.75
N LYS A 97 -0.61 13.36 6.58
CA LYS A 97 -1.95 13.77 6.11
C LYS A 97 -3.06 13.31 7.06
N VAL A 98 -2.98 12.07 7.54
CA VAL A 98 -3.97 11.52 8.52
C VAL A 98 -3.91 12.20 9.87
N HIS A 99 -2.73 12.61 10.32
CA HIS A 99 -2.58 13.27 11.62
C HIS A 99 -2.78 14.79 11.58
N GLY A 100 -2.84 15.39 10.38
CA GLY A 100 -3.00 16.83 10.17
C GLY A 100 -1.80 17.65 10.65
N ASN A 101 -1.97 18.98 10.67
CA ASN A 101 -0.93 19.93 11.09
C ASN A 101 -0.76 19.94 12.62
N ARG A 102 -0.10 18.92 13.17
CA ARG A 102 0.24 18.88 14.60
C ARG A 102 1.64 19.46 14.81
N LEU A 103 1.81 20.22 15.90
CA LEU A 103 3.11 20.75 16.34
C LEU A 103 4.16 19.67 16.55
N LEU A 104 3.75 18.48 16.97
CA LEU A 104 4.63 17.32 17.13
C LEU A 104 4.40 16.34 15.97
N LYS A 105 5.48 15.93 15.28
CA LYS A 105 5.42 14.89 14.25
C LYS A 105 4.79 13.61 14.84
N PRO A 106 3.84 12.96 14.14
CA PRO A 106 3.21 11.74 14.60
C PRO A 106 4.24 10.61 14.77
N SER A 107 3.96 9.69 15.68
CA SER A 107 4.76 8.47 15.88
C SER A 107 3.81 7.33 16.26
N PRO A 108 2.96 6.88 15.31
CA PRO A 108 1.93 5.88 15.57
C PRO A 108 2.50 4.47 15.74
N ARG A 109 1.70 3.57 16.34
CA ARG A 109 1.83 2.14 16.08
C ARG A 109 1.13 1.87 14.75
N VAL A 110 1.76 1.09 13.90
CA VAL A 110 1.26 0.78 12.56
C VAL A 110 1.13 -0.73 12.40
N LEU A 111 -0.04 -1.16 11.95
CA LEU A 111 -0.29 -2.51 11.45
C LEU A 111 -0.26 -2.43 9.92
N VAL A 112 0.59 -3.23 9.25
CA VAL A 112 0.67 -3.24 7.79
C VAL A 112 0.23 -4.61 7.27
N CYS A 113 -0.67 -4.59 6.28
CA CYS A 113 -1.05 -5.79 5.54
C CYS A 113 0.03 -6.13 4.51
N VAL A 114 0.30 -7.41 4.35
CA VAL A 114 1.24 -7.93 3.35
C VAL A 114 0.69 -9.19 2.69
N PRO A 115 1.01 -9.43 1.41
CA PRO A 115 0.64 -10.66 0.74
C PRO A 115 1.18 -11.89 1.47
N VAL A 116 0.42 -12.99 1.43
CA VAL A 116 0.82 -14.28 2.04
C VAL A 116 2.15 -14.76 1.45
N GLY A 117 2.31 -14.62 0.13
CA GLY A 117 3.52 -15.01 -0.60
C GLY A 117 4.73 -14.11 -0.36
N SER A 118 4.64 -13.08 0.51
CA SER A 118 5.76 -12.17 0.80
C SER A 118 6.93 -12.89 1.46
N THR A 119 8.12 -12.70 0.90
CA THR A 119 9.39 -13.18 1.45
C THR A 119 9.76 -12.42 2.73
N GLN A 120 10.68 -12.98 3.51
CA GLN A 120 11.21 -12.30 4.71
C GLN A 120 11.90 -10.97 4.37
N VAL A 121 12.55 -10.88 3.21
CA VAL A 121 13.19 -9.64 2.73
C VAL A 121 12.15 -8.57 2.43
N GLU A 122 11.08 -8.93 1.73
CA GLU A 122 9.96 -8.02 1.42
C GLU A 122 9.26 -7.53 2.70
N ARG A 123 8.97 -8.43 3.63
CA ARG A 123 8.39 -8.08 4.95
C ARG A 123 9.28 -7.13 5.75
N ARG A 124 10.59 -7.34 5.70
CA ARG A 124 11.57 -6.46 6.33
C ARG A 124 11.58 -5.09 5.66
N ALA A 125 11.58 -5.03 4.33
CA ALA A 125 11.54 -3.78 3.58
C ALA A 125 10.31 -2.94 3.92
N ILE A 126 9.13 -3.57 4.01
CA ILE A 126 7.89 -2.90 4.42
C ILE A 126 7.99 -2.35 5.85
N ARG A 127 8.55 -3.13 6.79
CA ARG A 127 8.75 -2.67 8.16
C ARG A 127 9.68 -1.49 8.23
N GLU A 128 10.84 -1.56 7.57
CA GLU A 128 11.84 -0.49 7.55
C GLU A 128 11.29 0.78 6.88
N SER A 129 10.51 0.65 5.80
CA SER A 129 9.84 1.80 5.16
C SER A 129 8.84 2.49 6.10
N ALA A 130 8.03 1.72 6.82
CA ALA A 130 7.07 2.28 7.77
C ALA A 130 7.76 2.91 8.99
N GLU A 131 8.84 2.32 9.50
CA GLU A 131 9.66 2.90 10.58
C GLU A 131 10.36 4.18 10.13
N GLY A 132 10.92 4.23 8.91
CA GLY A 132 11.50 5.42 8.29
C GLY A 132 10.47 6.53 8.08
N ALA A 133 9.24 6.17 7.72
CA ALA A 133 8.12 7.10 7.61
C ALA A 133 7.67 7.69 8.96
N GLY A 134 8.17 7.17 10.09
CA GLY A 134 7.93 7.71 11.43
C GLY A 134 7.13 6.82 12.37
N ALA A 135 6.76 5.61 11.95
CA ALA A 135 6.10 4.66 12.84
C ALA A 135 6.99 4.34 14.05
N ARG A 136 6.36 4.18 15.23
CA ARG A 136 7.04 3.81 16.48
C ARG A 136 7.26 2.31 16.56
N THR A 137 6.26 1.57 16.13
CA THR A 137 6.24 0.10 16.13
C THR A 137 5.45 -0.34 14.90
N VAL A 138 5.96 -1.34 14.21
CA VAL A 138 5.31 -1.91 13.04
C VAL A 138 5.01 -3.38 13.31
N SER A 139 3.73 -3.74 13.17
CA SER A 139 3.26 -5.13 13.16
C SER A 139 2.81 -5.48 11.74
N ILE A 140 2.99 -6.73 11.35
CA ILE A 140 2.63 -7.23 10.03
C ILE A 140 1.52 -8.27 10.17
N VAL A 141 0.52 -8.20 9.30
CA VAL A 141 -0.56 -9.18 9.17
C VAL A 141 -0.68 -9.59 7.69
N SER A 142 -1.09 -10.82 7.42
CA SER A 142 -1.38 -11.25 6.05
C SER A 142 -2.68 -10.62 5.53
N GLU A 143 -2.69 -10.22 4.26
CA GLU A 143 -3.84 -9.58 3.61
C GLU A 143 -5.12 -10.42 3.74
N PRO A 144 -5.15 -11.73 3.42
CA PRO A 144 -6.39 -12.49 3.53
C PRO A 144 -6.87 -12.68 4.98
N MET A 145 -5.98 -12.65 5.99
CA MET A 145 -6.42 -12.66 7.39
C MET A 145 -7.07 -11.33 7.76
N ALA A 146 -6.49 -10.22 7.33
CA ALA A 146 -7.06 -8.89 7.55
C ALA A 146 -8.42 -8.74 6.85
N ALA A 147 -8.53 -9.23 5.60
CA ALA A 147 -9.76 -9.24 4.83
C ALA A 147 -10.85 -10.09 5.51
N ALA A 148 -10.50 -11.29 6.00
CA ALA A 148 -11.42 -12.16 6.72
C ALA A 148 -11.98 -11.50 7.99
N VAL A 149 -11.11 -10.88 8.79
CA VAL A 149 -11.51 -10.15 9.99
C VAL A 149 -12.38 -8.95 9.63
N GLY A 150 -12.00 -8.19 8.61
CA GLY A 150 -12.76 -7.03 8.12
C GLY A 150 -14.15 -7.40 7.58
N ALA A 151 -14.28 -8.56 6.95
CA ALA A 151 -15.55 -9.11 6.48
C ALA A 151 -16.41 -9.73 7.59
N GLY A 152 -15.92 -9.78 8.84
CA GLY A 152 -16.64 -10.38 9.96
C GLY A 152 -16.72 -11.89 9.90
N LEU A 153 -15.82 -12.57 9.18
CA LEU A 153 -15.79 -14.02 9.14
C LEU A 153 -15.39 -14.61 10.50
N PRO A 154 -15.97 -15.76 10.89
CA PRO A 154 -15.71 -16.37 12.19
C PRO A 154 -14.36 -17.10 12.20
N VAL A 155 -13.28 -16.32 12.06
CA VAL A 155 -11.90 -16.84 11.95
C VAL A 155 -11.43 -17.60 13.20
N GLN A 156 -12.07 -17.38 14.35
CA GLN A 156 -11.72 -18.02 15.63
C GLN A 156 -12.32 -19.39 15.80
N GLU A 157 -13.35 -19.69 15.03
CA GLU A 157 -14.09 -20.96 15.17
C GLU A 157 -13.33 -22.14 14.52
N ALA A 158 -13.66 -23.37 14.97
CA ALA A 158 -13.11 -24.60 14.41
C ALA A 158 -13.84 -25.00 13.10
N ARG A 159 -13.96 -24.05 12.19
CA ARG A 159 -14.51 -24.26 10.83
C ARG A 159 -13.70 -23.48 9.82
N GLY A 160 -13.61 -23.99 8.59
CA GLY A 160 -12.90 -23.30 7.51
C GLY A 160 -13.72 -22.10 6.99
N SER A 161 -13.11 -20.93 6.95
CA SER A 161 -13.60 -19.77 6.22
C SER A 161 -12.65 -19.49 5.06
N MET A 162 -13.17 -19.33 3.83
CA MET A 162 -12.35 -19.05 2.66
C MET A 162 -12.50 -17.58 2.25
N VAL A 163 -11.38 -16.97 1.93
CA VAL A 163 -11.27 -15.61 1.38
C VAL A 163 -10.58 -15.68 0.04
N LEU A 164 -11.13 -14.97 -0.93
CA LEU A 164 -10.48 -14.61 -2.19
C LEU A 164 -10.31 -13.10 -2.22
N ASP A 165 -9.07 -12.64 -2.22
CA ASP A 165 -8.70 -11.23 -2.27
C ASP A 165 -8.03 -10.94 -3.61
N ILE A 166 -8.57 -9.99 -4.38
CA ILE A 166 -8.06 -9.59 -5.70
C ILE A 166 -7.72 -8.11 -5.63
N GLY A 167 -6.42 -7.82 -5.51
CA GLY A 167 -5.88 -6.48 -5.52
C GLY A 167 -5.52 -5.97 -6.92
N GLY A 168 -4.80 -4.85 -6.98
CA GLY A 168 -4.28 -4.32 -8.24
C GLY A 168 -3.15 -5.17 -8.83
N GLY A 169 -2.24 -5.68 -7.99
CA GLY A 169 -1.05 -6.42 -8.42
C GLY A 169 -1.04 -7.90 -8.06
N THR A 170 -1.87 -8.33 -7.09
CA THR A 170 -1.91 -9.69 -6.55
C THR A 170 -3.32 -10.22 -6.47
N SER A 171 -3.46 -11.54 -6.52
CA SER A 171 -4.69 -12.26 -6.13
C SER A 171 -4.31 -13.36 -5.15
N GLU A 172 -5.02 -13.44 -4.05
CA GLU A 172 -4.75 -14.36 -2.96
C GLU A 172 -6.00 -15.15 -2.59
N VAL A 173 -5.81 -16.43 -2.31
CA VAL A 173 -6.85 -17.27 -1.72
C VAL A 173 -6.32 -17.83 -0.41
N ALA A 174 -7.15 -17.82 0.64
CA ALA A 174 -6.79 -18.44 1.91
C ALA A 174 -7.98 -19.15 2.55
N VAL A 175 -7.69 -20.26 3.20
CA VAL A 175 -8.61 -20.96 4.12
C VAL A 175 -8.11 -20.71 5.54
N ILE A 176 -8.99 -20.19 6.38
CA ILE A 176 -8.70 -19.74 7.74
C ILE A 176 -9.55 -20.52 8.72
N SER A 177 -8.96 -20.99 9.81
CA SER A 177 -9.64 -21.66 10.92
C SER A 177 -8.82 -21.49 12.20
N LEU A 178 -9.47 -21.36 13.36
CA LEU A 178 -8.83 -21.25 14.68
C LEU A 178 -7.73 -20.16 14.74
N ASN A 179 -8.01 -18.98 14.18
CA ASN A 179 -7.09 -17.85 14.05
C ASN A 179 -5.82 -18.14 13.23
N GLY A 180 -5.78 -19.23 12.48
CA GLY A 180 -4.65 -19.63 11.65
C GLY A 180 -5.02 -19.72 10.18
N ILE A 181 -4.06 -19.46 9.31
CA ILE A 181 -4.16 -19.77 7.88
C ILE A 181 -3.80 -21.25 7.73
N VAL A 182 -4.79 -22.06 7.32
CA VAL A 182 -4.62 -23.50 7.09
C VAL A 182 -4.00 -23.79 5.74
N TYR A 183 -4.42 -23.01 4.73
CA TYR A 183 -3.90 -23.07 3.37
C TYR A 183 -3.99 -21.67 2.74
N ALA A 184 -3.01 -21.29 1.96
CA ALA A 184 -3.06 -20.08 1.16
C ALA A 184 -2.18 -20.18 -0.07
N GLU A 185 -2.63 -19.53 -1.14
CA GLU A 185 -1.88 -19.31 -2.37
C GLU A 185 -1.98 -17.85 -2.78
N SER A 186 -0.90 -17.35 -3.39
CA SER A 186 -0.79 -16.00 -3.89
C SER A 186 -0.20 -16.00 -5.28
N VAL A 187 -0.82 -15.28 -6.19
CA VAL A 187 -0.30 -15.07 -7.55
C VAL A 187 -0.10 -13.59 -7.81
N ARG A 188 0.99 -13.22 -8.47
CA ARG A 188 1.29 -11.84 -8.86
C ARG A 188 0.52 -11.46 -10.13
N MET A 189 -0.79 -11.51 -10.02
CA MET A 189 -1.75 -11.17 -11.04
C MET A 189 -2.96 -10.52 -10.38
N GLY A 190 -3.40 -9.38 -10.87
CA GLY A 190 -4.52 -8.63 -10.32
C GLY A 190 -5.11 -7.69 -11.36
N GLY A 191 -5.83 -6.68 -10.91
CA GLY A 191 -6.56 -5.72 -11.74
C GLY A 191 -5.72 -5.08 -12.84
N ASP A 192 -4.47 -4.72 -12.56
CA ASP A 192 -3.58 -4.11 -13.58
C ASP A 192 -3.36 -5.06 -14.76
N ARG A 193 -3.24 -6.37 -14.52
CA ARG A 193 -3.10 -7.39 -15.59
C ARG A 193 -4.40 -7.62 -16.34
N PHE A 194 -5.54 -7.50 -15.66
CA PHE A 194 -6.85 -7.60 -16.31
C PHE A 194 -7.08 -6.43 -17.25
N ASP A 195 -6.74 -5.21 -16.82
CA ASP A 195 -6.78 -4.01 -17.65
C ASP A 195 -5.88 -4.14 -18.88
N ASP A 196 -4.63 -4.60 -18.70
CA ASP A 196 -3.69 -4.87 -19.79
C ASP A 196 -4.26 -5.88 -20.80
N ALA A 197 -4.91 -6.94 -20.33
CA ALA A 197 -5.53 -7.95 -21.19
C ALA A 197 -6.69 -7.37 -22.01
N ILE A 198 -7.53 -6.54 -21.40
CA ILE A 198 -8.63 -5.85 -22.07
C ILE A 198 -8.09 -4.87 -23.11
N ILE A 199 -7.11 -4.05 -22.75
CA ILE A 199 -6.47 -3.09 -23.67
C ILE A 199 -5.87 -3.83 -24.86
N ASN A 200 -5.16 -4.92 -24.65
CA ASN A 200 -4.56 -5.70 -25.71
C ASN A 200 -5.61 -6.35 -26.62
N TYR A 201 -6.70 -6.85 -26.07
CA TYR A 201 -7.82 -7.39 -26.84
C TYR A 201 -8.42 -6.33 -27.76
N VAL A 202 -8.74 -5.15 -27.20
CA VAL A 202 -9.32 -4.02 -27.93
C VAL A 202 -8.40 -3.54 -29.05
N ARG A 203 -7.09 -3.41 -28.77
CA ARG A 203 -6.09 -3.03 -29.79
C ARG A 203 -6.05 -4.02 -30.95
N ARG A 204 -6.01 -5.33 -30.64
CA ARG A 204 -5.85 -6.38 -31.65
C ARG A 204 -7.13 -6.62 -32.47
N ASN A 205 -8.29 -6.57 -31.83
CA ASN A 205 -9.53 -7.00 -32.47
C ASN A 205 -10.39 -5.84 -32.99
N LEU A 206 -10.24 -4.65 -32.39
CA LEU A 206 -11.04 -3.47 -32.76
C LEU A 206 -10.19 -2.37 -33.40
N SER A 207 -8.91 -2.62 -33.64
CA SER A 207 -7.94 -1.68 -34.26
C SER A 207 -7.88 -0.31 -33.55
N LEU A 208 -8.24 -0.23 -32.26
CA LEU A 208 -8.15 0.98 -31.46
C LEU A 208 -6.73 1.09 -30.89
N ILE A 209 -5.98 2.07 -31.39
CA ILE A 209 -4.55 2.25 -31.05
C ILE A 209 -4.38 3.10 -29.78
N HIS A 210 -5.27 4.09 -29.59
CA HIS A 210 -5.24 5.03 -28.46
C HIS A 210 -6.35 4.70 -27.45
N ILE A 211 -5.97 3.97 -26.44
CA ILE A 211 -6.87 3.60 -25.34
C ILE A 211 -6.26 4.07 -24.03
#